data_6d6cceb79b412db9165788e0e98f232b
#
_entry.id   6d6cceb79b412db9165788e0e98f232b
#
_cell.length_a   1.000
_cell.length_b   1.000
_cell.length_c   1.000
_cell.angle_alpha   90.00
_cell.angle_beta   90.00
_cell.angle_gamma   90.00
#
_symmetry.space_group_name_H-M   'P 1'
#
loop_
_entity.id
_entity.type
_entity.pdbx_description
1 polymer ?
#
loop_
_entity_poly.entity_id
_entity_poly.type
_entity_poly.pdbx_seq_one_letter_code
_entity_poly.pdbx_strand_id
1 'polypeptide(L)'
;MNRRDMLKTVSAAIAGTSLLGMEALASNPHAGTSPAKKALIIGAHPDDPETGCGGTMLVLEKAGYEVVSVYMTKGEAGIPGKTHEESSAIRVAEATKASEMLGARPIFMTQIDGSTEINKERYVEMRELIAAEKPDVVFTHWPIDSHADHRVCSSLVYDAWRRLGYNFELYYYEVMSGMQSQLFQPTDYVNISSVAKQKREACNCHT
;
A
#
# COMPACT_ATOMS: atom_id res chain seq x y z
N MET A 1 -15.33 2.78 22.34
CA MET A 1 -15.45 3.81 21.29
C MET A 1 -16.18 3.18 20.11
N ASN A 2 -17.24 3.78 19.58
CA ASN A 2 -18.09 3.17 18.56
C ASN A 2 -17.47 3.40 17.16
N ARG A 3 -17.61 2.44 16.22
CA ARG A 3 -17.10 2.53 14.83
C ARG A 3 -17.44 3.85 14.12
N ARG A 4 -18.60 4.42 14.41
CA ARG A 4 -19.03 5.71 13.84
C ARG A 4 -18.25 6.92 14.36
N ASP A 5 -17.73 6.86 15.57
CA ASP A 5 -16.98 7.97 16.16
C ASP A 5 -15.53 7.97 15.69
N MET A 6 -14.99 6.78 15.37
CA MET A 6 -13.66 6.59 14.79
C MET A 6 -13.57 7.18 13.36
N LEU A 7 -14.59 6.93 12.52
CA LEU A 7 -14.67 7.48 11.16
C LEU A 7 -14.78 9.02 11.14
N LYS A 8 -15.44 9.62 12.12
CA LYS A 8 -15.55 11.08 12.24
C LYS A 8 -14.22 11.74 12.59
N THR A 9 -13.37 11.07 13.35
CA THR A 9 -12.07 11.61 13.77
C THR A 9 -11.07 11.65 12.59
N VAL A 10 -11.10 10.66 11.69
CA VAL A 10 -10.25 10.63 10.50
C VAL A 10 -10.72 11.66 9.46
N SER A 11 -12.03 11.78 9.24
CA SER A 11 -12.59 12.80 8.32
C SER A 11 -12.36 14.23 8.82
N ALA A 12 -12.36 14.48 10.12
CA ALA A 12 -12.10 15.79 10.70
C ALA A 12 -10.62 16.22 10.58
N ALA A 13 -9.68 15.27 10.59
CA ALA A 13 -8.26 15.56 10.46
C ALA A 13 -7.86 15.98 9.02
N ILE A 14 -8.64 15.55 8.02
CA ILE A 14 -8.38 15.87 6.61
C ILE A 14 -9.17 17.11 6.13
N ALA A 15 -10.30 17.43 6.76
CA ALA A 15 -11.18 18.56 6.36
C ALA A 15 -10.93 19.86 7.13
N GLY A 16 -10.07 19.88 8.16
CA GLY A 16 -9.97 20.95 9.17
C GLY A 16 -8.81 21.94 8.99
N THR A 17 -8.02 21.91 7.93
CA THR A 17 -7.00 22.96 7.68
C THR A 17 -7.51 23.99 6.69
N SER A 18 -8.45 24.80 7.12
CA SER A 18 -8.73 26.10 6.49
C SER A 18 -7.52 27.04 6.71
N LEU A 19 -7.20 27.82 5.70
CA LEU A 19 -6.09 28.73 5.45
C LEU A 19 -5.77 29.82 6.50
N LEU A 20 -6.00 29.63 7.76
CA LEU A 20 -5.75 30.64 8.81
C LEU A 20 -4.97 30.04 10.00
N GLY A 21 -3.74 29.61 9.77
CA GLY A 21 -2.90 29.06 10.84
C GLY A 21 -1.45 28.77 10.49
N MET A 22 -0.96 29.17 9.33
CA MET A 22 0.42 28.86 8.92
C MET A 22 1.52 29.75 9.52
N GLU A 23 1.19 30.76 10.34
CA GLU A 23 2.22 31.64 10.91
C GLU A 23 2.59 31.38 12.37
N ALA A 24 1.98 30.40 13.05
CA ALA A 24 2.22 30.15 14.48
C ALA A 24 3.03 28.88 14.82
N LEU A 25 3.58 28.15 13.84
CA LEU A 25 4.36 26.93 14.09
C LEU A 25 5.88 27.13 14.07
N ALA A 26 6.37 28.35 14.00
CA ALA A 26 7.80 28.65 13.84
C ALA A 26 8.60 28.80 15.14
N SER A 27 8.07 28.44 16.32
CA SER A 27 8.87 28.56 17.55
C SER A 27 8.41 27.67 18.71
N ASN A 28 8.49 26.35 18.55
CA ASN A 28 8.46 25.49 19.72
C ASN A 28 9.61 24.45 19.66
N PRO A 29 10.77 24.73 20.32
CA PRO A 29 11.95 23.86 20.26
C PRO A 29 11.82 22.59 21.13
N HIS A 30 10.63 22.27 21.65
CA HIS A 30 10.36 21.11 22.49
C HIS A 30 9.19 20.26 21.99
N ALA A 31 8.85 20.31 20.70
CA ALA A 31 7.99 19.28 20.12
C ALA A 31 8.81 17.99 20.07
N GLY A 32 8.66 17.15 21.08
CA GLY A 32 9.08 15.74 21.00
C GLY A 32 8.46 15.17 19.73
N THR A 33 9.30 14.78 18.77
CA THR A 33 8.87 14.17 17.52
C THR A 33 8.20 12.86 17.86
N SER A 34 6.86 12.84 17.86
CA SER A 34 6.14 11.56 17.80
C SER A 34 6.73 10.78 16.61
N PRO A 35 6.96 9.48 16.75
CA PRO A 35 7.44 8.69 15.62
C PRO A 35 6.53 8.92 14.42
N ALA A 36 7.13 9.06 13.23
CA ALA A 36 6.36 9.23 12.01
C ALA A 36 5.37 8.06 11.88
N LYS A 37 4.12 8.36 11.52
CA LYS A 37 3.14 7.31 11.21
C LYS A 37 3.62 6.51 10.01
N LYS A 38 3.25 5.23 9.97
CA LYS A 38 3.69 4.34 8.90
C LYS A 38 2.50 3.76 8.13
N ALA A 39 2.62 3.78 6.80
CA ALA A 39 1.67 3.18 5.89
C ALA A 39 2.34 2.05 5.09
N LEU A 40 1.76 0.86 5.10
CA LEU A 40 2.14 -0.24 4.22
C LEU A 40 1.13 -0.36 3.08
N ILE A 41 1.63 -0.44 1.86
CA ILE A 41 0.84 -0.74 0.68
C ILE A 41 1.30 -2.09 0.13
N ILE A 42 0.46 -3.11 0.32
CA ILE A 42 0.79 -4.51 0.06
C ILE A 42 0.08 -4.97 -1.21
N GLY A 43 0.84 -5.22 -2.25
CA GLY A 43 0.37 -5.78 -3.52
C GLY A 43 0.92 -7.17 -3.78
N ALA A 44 0.32 -7.89 -4.72
CA ALA A 44 0.80 -9.19 -5.15
C ALA A 44 2.03 -9.06 -6.05
N HIS A 45 2.02 -8.10 -6.99
CA HIS A 45 3.05 -7.94 -8.01
C HIS A 45 3.69 -6.55 -8.00
N PRO A 46 4.89 -6.41 -8.56
CA PRO A 46 5.43 -5.12 -8.99
C PRO A 46 4.47 -4.43 -9.96
N ASP A 47 3.93 -3.28 -9.60
CA ASP A 47 2.93 -2.40 -10.23
C ASP A 47 1.60 -2.25 -9.47
N ASP A 48 1.18 -3.21 -8.67
CA ASP A 48 -0.09 -3.16 -7.95
C ASP A 48 -0.20 -1.98 -6.96
N PRO A 49 0.78 -1.76 -6.06
CA PRO A 49 0.76 -0.61 -5.15
C PRO A 49 0.73 0.72 -5.89
N GLU A 50 1.49 0.86 -6.96
CA GLU A 50 1.60 2.05 -7.78
C GLU A 50 0.29 2.35 -8.51
N THR A 51 -0.29 1.32 -9.11
CA THR A 51 -1.52 1.44 -9.89
C THR A 51 -2.72 1.67 -8.99
N GLY A 52 -2.90 0.86 -7.96
CA GLY A 52 -4.05 0.93 -7.04
C GLY A 52 -3.97 2.09 -6.07
N CYS A 53 -2.78 2.35 -5.50
CA CYS A 53 -2.59 3.28 -4.38
C CYS A 53 -1.57 4.40 -4.60
N GLY A 54 -0.86 4.48 -5.72
CA GLY A 54 0.25 5.43 -5.91
C GLY A 54 -0.08 6.89 -5.60
N GLY A 55 -1.30 7.33 -5.91
CA GLY A 55 -1.74 8.68 -5.54
C GLY A 55 -1.93 8.86 -4.03
N THR A 56 -2.49 7.86 -3.36
CA THR A 56 -2.65 7.83 -1.90
C THR A 56 -1.29 7.77 -1.21
N MET A 57 -0.33 7.01 -1.74
CA MET A 57 1.05 6.95 -1.24
C MET A 57 1.68 8.34 -1.21
N LEU A 58 1.61 9.09 -2.31
CA LEU A 58 2.13 10.46 -2.42
C LEU A 58 1.44 11.44 -1.46
N VAL A 59 0.14 11.27 -1.22
CA VAL A 59 -0.59 12.12 -0.26
C VAL A 59 -0.14 11.80 1.18
N LEU A 60 0.05 10.52 1.51
CA LEU A 60 0.53 10.09 2.82
C LEU A 60 1.98 10.52 3.07
N GLU A 61 2.87 10.37 2.09
CA GLU A 61 4.26 10.85 2.16
C GLU A 61 4.30 12.35 2.46
N LYS A 62 3.54 13.16 1.72
CA LYS A 62 3.43 14.61 1.97
C LYS A 62 2.82 14.96 3.33
N ALA A 63 2.02 14.06 3.90
CA ALA A 63 1.48 14.20 5.24
C ALA A 63 2.47 13.73 6.34
N GLY A 64 3.69 13.31 5.97
CA GLY A 64 4.74 12.92 6.90
C GLY A 64 4.70 11.44 7.33
N TYR A 65 3.99 10.59 6.59
CA TYR A 65 4.05 9.14 6.82
C TYR A 65 5.34 8.55 6.23
N GLU A 66 5.91 7.57 6.92
CA GLU A 66 6.81 6.60 6.29
C GLU A 66 5.96 5.67 5.42
N VAL A 67 6.20 5.66 4.12
CA VAL A 67 5.44 4.84 3.16
C VAL A 67 6.29 3.66 2.73
N VAL A 68 5.71 2.45 2.77
CA VAL A 68 6.38 1.21 2.39
C VAL A 68 5.55 0.47 1.35
N SER A 69 6.14 0.21 0.19
CA SER A 69 5.58 -0.66 -0.84
C SER A 69 6.01 -2.10 -0.55
N VAL A 70 5.06 -3.02 -0.43
CA VAL A 70 5.34 -4.44 -0.23
C VAL A 70 4.81 -5.22 -1.42
N TYR A 71 5.67 -6.01 -2.04
CA TYR A 71 5.35 -6.87 -3.15
C TYR A 71 5.45 -8.33 -2.70
N MET A 72 4.35 -9.07 -2.77
CA MET A 72 4.30 -10.47 -2.33
C MET A 72 5.15 -11.38 -3.23
N THR A 73 5.25 -11.03 -4.52
CA THR A 73 6.11 -11.70 -5.53
C THR A 73 7.10 -10.70 -6.14
N LYS A 74 7.97 -11.17 -6.99
CA LYS A 74 8.90 -10.32 -7.76
C LYS A 74 8.50 -10.18 -9.23
N GLY A 75 7.28 -10.62 -9.60
CA GLY A 75 6.80 -10.57 -10.98
C GLY A 75 7.52 -11.57 -11.90
N GLU A 76 7.83 -12.75 -11.39
CA GLU A 76 8.63 -13.79 -12.08
C GLU A 76 8.00 -14.24 -13.39
N ALA A 77 6.66 -14.26 -13.46
CA ALA A 77 5.91 -14.65 -14.67
C ALA A 77 5.44 -13.46 -15.51
N GLY A 78 5.76 -12.21 -15.12
CA GLY A 78 5.19 -11.00 -15.68
C GLY A 78 5.68 -10.62 -17.09
N ILE A 79 6.76 -11.22 -17.62
CA ILE A 79 7.31 -10.84 -18.94
C ILE A 79 7.35 -12.05 -19.86
N PRO A 80 6.49 -12.10 -20.91
CA PRO A 80 6.48 -13.20 -21.86
C PRO A 80 7.84 -13.44 -22.54
N GLY A 81 8.25 -14.69 -22.62
CA GLY A 81 9.48 -15.10 -23.29
C GLY A 81 10.78 -14.92 -22.49
N LYS A 82 10.68 -14.45 -21.24
CA LYS A 82 11.82 -14.39 -20.31
C LYS A 82 11.76 -15.53 -19.28
N THR A 83 12.90 -15.86 -18.72
CA THR A 83 12.96 -16.74 -17.55
C THR A 83 12.43 -16.01 -16.30
N HIS A 84 12.05 -16.76 -15.27
CA HIS A 84 11.64 -16.18 -13.99
C HIS A 84 12.71 -15.28 -13.38
N GLU A 85 13.99 -15.66 -13.52
CA GLU A 85 15.12 -14.87 -13.01
C GLU A 85 15.25 -13.53 -13.76
N GLU A 86 15.19 -13.56 -15.10
CA GLU A 86 15.27 -12.36 -15.93
C GLU A 86 14.08 -11.42 -15.68
N SER A 87 12.86 -11.98 -15.61
CA SER A 87 11.64 -11.21 -15.33
C SER A 87 11.73 -10.55 -13.96
N SER A 88 12.07 -11.33 -12.93
CA SER A 88 12.23 -10.85 -11.56
C SER A 88 13.25 -9.70 -11.47
N ALA A 89 14.41 -9.83 -12.12
CA ALA A 89 15.43 -8.79 -12.11
C ALA A 89 14.92 -7.47 -12.71
N ILE A 90 14.18 -7.52 -13.82
CA ILE A 90 13.59 -6.35 -14.46
C ILE A 90 12.49 -5.75 -13.58
N ARG A 91 11.52 -6.57 -13.17
CA ARG A 91 10.35 -6.11 -12.41
C ARG A 91 10.73 -5.52 -11.04
N VAL A 92 11.74 -6.10 -10.37
CA VAL A 92 12.28 -5.54 -9.12
C VAL A 92 12.93 -4.17 -9.35
N ALA A 93 13.69 -4.00 -10.44
CA ALA A 93 14.31 -2.71 -10.76
C ALA A 93 13.25 -1.64 -11.07
N GLU A 94 12.22 -2.00 -11.85
CA GLU A 94 11.08 -1.11 -12.18
C GLU A 94 10.33 -0.67 -10.91
N ALA A 95 9.94 -1.63 -10.05
CA ALA A 95 9.23 -1.36 -8.81
C ALA A 95 10.06 -0.56 -7.80
N THR A 96 11.36 -0.81 -7.73
CA THR A 96 12.26 0.00 -6.90
C THR A 96 12.26 1.45 -7.34
N LYS A 97 12.43 1.70 -8.64
CA LYS A 97 12.39 3.04 -9.21
C LYS A 97 11.02 3.72 -9.02
N ALA A 98 9.94 2.98 -9.23
CA ALA A 98 8.58 3.50 -9.03
C ALA A 98 8.33 3.87 -7.56
N SER A 99 8.74 3.00 -6.60
CA SER A 99 8.66 3.27 -5.18
C SER A 99 9.43 4.53 -4.78
N GLU A 100 10.65 4.69 -5.26
CA GLU A 100 11.46 5.92 -5.02
C GLU A 100 10.74 7.17 -5.50
N MET A 101 10.11 7.13 -6.68
CA MET A 101 9.33 8.25 -7.22
C MET A 101 8.08 8.55 -6.39
N LEU A 102 7.54 7.57 -5.68
CA LEU A 102 6.40 7.70 -4.78
C LEU A 102 6.80 8.03 -3.33
N GLY A 103 8.10 8.23 -3.06
CA GLY A 103 8.62 8.47 -1.71
C GLY A 103 8.47 7.27 -0.79
N ALA A 104 8.45 6.06 -1.34
CA ALA A 104 8.24 4.82 -0.62
C ALA A 104 9.50 3.94 -0.59
N ARG A 105 9.61 3.10 0.44
CA ARG A 105 10.64 2.06 0.56
C ARG A 105 10.08 0.72 0.08
N PRO A 106 10.69 0.05 -0.92
CA PRO A 106 10.22 -1.24 -1.40
C PRO A 106 10.65 -2.40 -0.50
N ILE A 107 9.77 -3.40 -0.34
CA ILE A 107 10.05 -4.71 0.25
C ILE A 107 9.53 -5.78 -0.71
N PHE A 108 10.36 -6.77 -1.02
CA PHE A 108 9.99 -7.92 -1.84
C PHE A 108 9.94 -9.16 -0.96
N MET A 109 8.79 -9.86 -0.96
CA MET A 109 8.61 -11.12 -0.25
C MET A 109 9.07 -12.31 -1.10
N THR A 110 8.69 -13.52 -0.72
CA THR A 110 9.30 -14.75 -1.22
C THR A 110 8.37 -15.62 -2.05
N GLN A 111 7.12 -15.22 -2.28
CA GLN A 111 6.21 -15.99 -3.13
C GLN A 111 6.54 -15.79 -4.62
N ILE A 112 6.13 -16.74 -5.43
CA ILE A 112 6.40 -16.75 -6.88
C ILE A 112 5.12 -16.35 -7.61
N ASP A 113 5.25 -15.39 -8.54
CA ASP A 113 4.16 -14.91 -9.40
C ASP A 113 3.50 -16.06 -10.19
N GLY A 114 2.16 -16.11 -10.16
CA GLY A 114 1.35 -17.16 -10.76
C GLY A 114 1.34 -18.48 -9.98
N SER A 115 2.08 -18.59 -8.88
CA SER A 115 2.19 -19.79 -8.05
C SER A 115 2.09 -19.49 -6.55
N THR A 116 1.35 -18.45 -6.22
CA THR A 116 1.17 -18.04 -4.83
C THR A 116 0.32 -19.02 -4.04
N GLU A 117 0.62 -19.17 -2.76
CA GLU A 117 0.02 -20.17 -1.89
C GLU A 117 -0.56 -19.57 -0.62
N ILE A 118 -1.60 -20.19 -0.09
CA ILE A 118 -2.10 -20.00 1.27
C ILE A 118 -1.78 -21.24 2.08
N ASN A 119 -0.79 -21.14 2.95
CA ASN A 119 -0.41 -22.20 3.86
C ASN A 119 0.09 -21.60 5.19
N LYS A 120 0.45 -22.42 6.17
CA LYS A 120 0.87 -21.98 7.49
C LYS A 120 2.10 -21.07 7.45
N GLU A 121 3.06 -21.40 6.62
CA GLU A 121 4.32 -20.68 6.45
C GLU A 121 4.06 -19.27 5.89
N ARG A 122 3.18 -19.16 4.89
CA ARG A 122 2.82 -17.88 4.26
C ARG A 122 2.00 -16.96 5.18
N TYR A 123 1.13 -17.54 6.01
CA TYR A 123 0.47 -16.77 7.08
C TYR A 123 1.46 -16.22 8.11
N VAL A 124 2.47 -17.00 8.47
CA VAL A 124 3.51 -16.56 9.39
C VAL A 124 4.36 -15.45 8.77
N GLU A 125 4.84 -15.65 7.55
CA GLU A 125 5.68 -14.70 6.81
C GLU A 125 5.00 -13.31 6.71
N MET A 126 3.76 -13.25 6.24
CA MET A 126 3.01 -11.99 6.13
C MET A 126 2.81 -11.32 7.48
N ARG A 127 2.45 -12.09 8.50
CA ARG A 127 2.23 -11.56 9.85
C ARG A 127 3.52 -11.02 10.46
N GLU A 128 4.63 -11.72 10.31
CA GLU A 128 5.94 -11.29 10.84
C GLU A 128 6.43 -10.02 10.15
N LEU A 129 6.26 -9.90 8.83
CA LEU A 129 6.55 -8.68 8.09
C LEU A 129 5.76 -7.50 8.65
N ILE A 130 4.42 -7.62 8.75
CA ILE A 130 3.57 -6.54 9.25
C ILE A 130 3.89 -6.22 10.71
N ALA A 131 4.14 -7.23 11.55
CA ALA A 131 4.50 -7.03 12.95
C ALA A 131 5.86 -6.32 13.12
N ALA A 132 6.83 -6.60 12.26
CA ALA A 132 8.14 -5.95 12.27
C ALA A 132 8.06 -4.49 11.83
N GLU A 133 7.24 -4.20 10.82
CA GLU A 133 7.04 -2.85 10.29
C GLU A 133 6.19 -1.95 11.23
N LYS A 134 5.30 -2.51 12.03
CA LYS A 134 4.43 -1.79 12.97
C LYS A 134 3.66 -0.64 12.32
N PRO A 135 2.87 -0.89 11.27
CA PRO A 135 2.15 0.16 10.58
C PRO A 135 1.00 0.73 11.41
N ASP A 136 0.64 1.99 11.14
CA ASP A 136 -0.63 2.60 11.58
C ASP A 136 -1.77 2.25 10.61
N VAL A 137 -1.44 2.11 9.32
CA VAL A 137 -2.40 1.79 8.26
C VAL A 137 -1.80 0.85 7.22
N VAL A 138 -2.63 -0.09 6.76
CA VAL A 138 -2.29 -1.03 5.68
C VAL A 138 -3.32 -0.94 4.57
N PHE A 139 -2.86 -0.90 3.35
CA PHE A 139 -3.67 -1.02 2.14
C PHE A 139 -3.32 -2.31 1.42
N THR A 140 -4.33 -3.04 0.93
CA THR A 140 -4.12 -4.27 0.16
C THR A 140 -5.23 -4.49 -0.86
N HIS A 141 -5.10 -5.53 -1.67
CA HIS A 141 -6.10 -5.88 -2.68
C HIS A 141 -7.49 -6.12 -2.10
N TRP A 142 -8.52 -5.73 -2.85
CA TRP A 142 -9.87 -6.18 -2.62
C TRP A 142 -9.98 -7.72 -2.74
N PRO A 143 -10.69 -8.41 -1.82
CA PRO A 143 -10.66 -9.88 -1.75
C PRO A 143 -11.39 -10.59 -2.90
N ILE A 144 -12.24 -9.89 -3.66
CA ILE A 144 -12.94 -10.46 -4.82
C ILE A 144 -12.30 -9.90 -6.08
N ASP A 145 -11.36 -10.66 -6.62
CA ASP A 145 -10.56 -10.28 -7.77
C ASP A 145 -10.42 -11.46 -8.74
N SER A 146 -10.30 -11.19 -10.04
CA SER A 146 -10.10 -12.24 -11.05
C SER A 146 -8.71 -12.86 -10.95
N HIS A 147 -7.69 -12.11 -10.47
CA HIS A 147 -6.33 -12.60 -10.30
C HIS A 147 -6.20 -13.42 -9.01
N ALA A 148 -5.71 -14.67 -9.13
CA ALA A 148 -5.55 -15.56 -7.97
C ALA A 148 -4.60 -14.97 -6.92
N ASP A 149 -3.48 -14.42 -7.33
CA ASP A 149 -2.45 -13.88 -6.43
C ASP A 149 -2.95 -12.67 -5.63
N HIS A 150 -3.83 -11.83 -6.22
CA HIS A 150 -4.47 -10.72 -5.50
C HIS A 150 -5.35 -11.23 -4.35
N ARG A 151 -6.13 -12.32 -4.61
CA ARG A 151 -6.95 -12.95 -3.57
C ARG A 151 -6.11 -13.59 -2.48
N VAL A 152 -5.00 -14.24 -2.84
CA VAL A 152 -4.04 -14.80 -1.88
C VAL A 152 -3.45 -13.69 -1.01
N CYS A 153 -2.94 -12.62 -1.63
CA CYS A 153 -2.39 -11.45 -0.93
C CYS A 153 -3.39 -10.87 0.06
N SER A 154 -4.60 -10.57 -0.39
CA SER A 154 -5.68 -10.06 0.45
C SER A 154 -5.99 -10.97 1.64
N SER A 155 -6.05 -12.28 1.43
CA SER A 155 -6.36 -13.25 2.48
C SER A 155 -5.26 -13.34 3.54
N LEU A 156 -3.99 -13.29 3.13
CA LEU A 156 -2.84 -13.31 4.04
C LEU A 156 -2.78 -12.04 4.90
N VAL A 157 -3.01 -10.87 4.30
CA VAL A 157 -3.04 -9.58 5.02
C VAL A 157 -4.21 -9.55 6.00
N TYR A 158 -5.41 -10.02 5.60
CA TYR A 158 -6.57 -10.06 6.48
C TYR A 158 -6.35 -10.97 7.70
N ASP A 159 -5.75 -12.17 7.51
CA ASP A 159 -5.41 -13.04 8.66
C ASP A 159 -4.38 -12.37 9.58
N ALA A 160 -3.35 -11.73 9.03
CA ALA A 160 -2.36 -11.00 9.81
C ALA A 160 -3.01 -9.89 10.66
N TRP A 161 -3.90 -9.09 10.07
CA TRP A 161 -4.65 -8.05 10.77
C TRP A 161 -5.45 -8.60 11.94
N ARG A 162 -6.14 -9.71 11.75
CA ARG A 162 -6.88 -10.38 12.82
C ARG A 162 -5.96 -10.91 13.93
N ARG A 163 -4.86 -11.55 13.54
CA ARG A 163 -3.92 -12.18 14.47
C ARG A 163 -3.09 -11.19 15.26
N LEU A 164 -2.87 -10.01 14.72
CA LEU A 164 -2.19 -8.89 15.38
C LEU A 164 -3.15 -8.06 16.26
N GLY A 165 -4.41 -8.49 16.41
CA GLY A 165 -5.36 -7.87 17.32
C GLY A 165 -5.98 -6.58 16.79
N TYR A 166 -6.08 -6.41 15.46
CA TYR A 166 -6.69 -5.23 14.82
C TYR A 166 -6.00 -3.91 15.21
N ASN A 167 -4.70 -3.93 15.36
CA ASN A 167 -3.91 -2.82 15.91
C ASN A 167 -3.49 -1.77 14.88
N PHE A 168 -3.90 -1.90 13.63
CA PHE A 168 -3.75 -0.92 12.55
C PHE A 168 -5.03 -0.81 11.74
N GLU A 169 -5.18 0.28 10.97
CA GLU A 169 -6.30 0.45 10.05
C GLU A 169 -6.05 -0.39 8.78
N LEU A 170 -7.07 -1.09 8.30
CA LEU A 170 -6.99 -1.89 7.09
C LEU A 170 -7.96 -1.35 6.03
N TYR A 171 -7.42 -0.98 4.87
CA TYR A 171 -8.14 -0.55 3.68
C TYR A 171 -7.88 -1.47 2.51
N TYR A 172 -8.85 -1.54 1.62
CA TYR A 172 -8.75 -2.29 0.37
C TYR A 172 -8.75 -1.33 -0.80
N TYR A 173 -7.92 -1.60 -1.79
CA TYR A 173 -7.91 -0.88 -3.06
C TYR A 173 -8.33 -1.79 -4.21
N GLU A 174 -8.83 -1.19 -5.29
CA GLU A 174 -9.11 -1.89 -6.54
C GLU A 174 -7.94 -1.79 -7.50
N VAL A 175 -7.80 -2.79 -8.36
CA VAL A 175 -6.90 -2.79 -9.51
C VAL A 175 -7.74 -2.97 -10.77
N MET A 176 -7.53 -2.11 -11.77
CA MET A 176 -8.27 -2.14 -13.05
C MET A 176 -9.79 -2.28 -12.88
N SER A 177 -10.43 -1.19 -12.45
CA SER A 177 -11.87 -1.10 -12.13
C SER A 177 -12.78 -1.94 -13.02
N GLY A 178 -13.50 -2.88 -12.41
CA GLY A 178 -14.46 -3.75 -13.09
C GLY A 178 -13.84 -4.84 -13.98
N MET A 179 -12.54 -4.83 -14.20
CA MET A 179 -11.86 -5.87 -14.98
C MET A 179 -11.22 -6.93 -14.08
N GLN A 180 -10.43 -6.52 -13.11
CA GLN A 180 -9.80 -7.41 -12.13
C GLN A 180 -10.58 -7.42 -10.82
N SER A 181 -10.62 -6.31 -10.10
CA SER A 181 -11.44 -6.22 -8.88
C SER A 181 -12.93 -6.29 -9.21
N GLN A 182 -13.62 -7.26 -8.64
CA GLN A 182 -15.03 -7.51 -8.88
C GLN A 182 -15.87 -6.98 -7.72
N LEU A 183 -17.02 -6.36 -8.04
CA LEU A 183 -17.99 -5.87 -7.06
C LEU A 183 -17.39 -4.89 -6.03
N PHE A 184 -16.30 -4.23 -6.37
CA PHE A 184 -15.70 -3.22 -5.51
C PHE A 184 -16.62 -1.99 -5.43
N GLN A 185 -16.98 -1.61 -4.22
CA GLN A 185 -17.77 -0.41 -3.95
C GLN A 185 -16.97 0.48 -3.01
N PRO A 186 -16.34 1.54 -3.49
CA PRO A 186 -15.51 2.40 -2.66
C PRO A 186 -16.35 3.11 -1.60
N THR A 187 -15.85 3.10 -0.37
CA THR A 187 -16.41 3.84 0.77
C THR A 187 -15.62 5.09 1.10
N ASP A 188 -14.35 5.12 0.67
CA ASP A 188 -13.42 6.20 0.95
C ASP A 188 -12.74 6.66 -0.35
N TYR A 189 -12.56 7.98 -0.47
CA TYR A 189 -11.97 8.60 -1.65
C TYR A 189 -10.83 9.52 -1.24
N VAL A 190 -9.70 9.41 -1.91
CA VAL A 190 -8.55 10.29 -1.71
C VAL A 190 -8.42 11.23 -2.90
N ASN A 191 -8.38 12.53 -2.63
CA ASN A 191 -8.13 13.51 -3.69
C ASN A 191 -6.65 13.54 -4.06
N ILE A 192 -6.31 12.94 -5.20
CA ILE A 192 -4.96 12.86 -5.74
C ILE A 192 -4.67 13.89 -6.85
N SER A 193 -5.53 14.87 -7.08
CA SER A 193 -5.41 15.81 -8.20
C SER A 193 -4.06 16.51 -8.27
N SER A 194 -3.52 16.89 -7.11
CA SER A 194 -2.22 17.57 -7.00
C SER A 194 -1.00 16.68 -7.28
N VAL A 195 -1.17 15.35 -7.28
CA VAL A 195 -0.10 14.36 -7.44
C VAL A 195 -0.34 13.41 -8.61
N ALA A 196 -1.42 13.57 -9.35
CA ALA A 196 -1.82 12.67 -10.44
C ALA A 196 -0.76 12.51 -11.54
N LYS A 197 -0.01 13.59 -11.84
CA LYS A 197 1.09 13.53 -12.81
C LYS A 197 2.22 12.62 -12.29
N GLN A 198 2.66 12.83 -11.05
CA GLN A 198 3.74 12.06 -10.43
C GLN A 198 3.36 10.58 -10.28
N LYS A 199 2.10 10.29 -9.89
CA LYS A 199 1.57 8.91 -9.89
C LYS A 199 1.73 8.26 -11.28
N ARG A 200 1.31 8.95 -12.34
CA ARG A 200 1.38 8.42 -13.71
C ARG A 200 2.82 8.14 -14.13
N GLU A 201 3.74 9.03 -13.78
CA GLU A 201 5.17 8.86 -14.08
C GLU A 201 5.74 7.63 -13.35
N ALA A 202 5.34 7.39 -12.11
CA ALA A 202 5.74 6.19 -11.37
C ALA A 202 5.16 4.90 -11.99
N CYS A 203 3.87 4.89 -12.35
CA CYS A 203 3.27 3.75 -13.05
C CYS A 203 3.96 3.43 -14.40
N ASN A 204 4.45 4.45 -15.10
CA ASN A 204 5.18 4.28 -16.37
C ASN A 204 6.62 3.74 -16.20
N CYS A 205 7.06 3.41 -14.97
CA CYS A 205 8.31 2.68 -14.77
C CYS A 205 8.19 1.21 -15.16
N HIS A 206 6.98 0.68 -15.17
CA HIS A 206 6.67 -0.70 -15.55
C HIS A 206 6.42 -0.76 -17.07
N THR A 207 7.23 -1.51 -17.80
CA THR A 207 7.25 -1.57 -19.28
C THR A 207 6.90 -2.96 -19.82
#